data_691dc4d94c5451c6b44bb8cd913380a7
#
_entry.id   691dc4d94c5451c6b44bb8cd913380a7
#
_cell.length_a   1.000
_cell.length_b   1.000
_cell.length_c   1.000
_cell.angle_alpha   90.00
_cell.angle_beta   90.00
_cell.angle_gamma   90.00
#
_symmetry.space_group_name_H-M   'P 1'
#
loop_
_entity.id
_entity.type
_entity.pdbx_description
1 polymer ?
#
loop_
_entity_poly.entity_id
_entity_poly.type
_entity_poly.pdbx_seq_one_letter_code
_entity_poly.pdbx_strand_id
1 'polypeptide(L)'
;AGFVIFLIYHLVNPFVFLWLGEEYILSNTVVVIILLNTYLRISNGYNASFLFGYGLFYDTWAPLTEAAINIVIAIVCGSIWGLSGVLLGNVISFLLIVCIWKPFFLYWKGFKKRSTSYWFNILKYLAILAVSWYSFILIDKNFITLSPNQNYKSLIFYAVIITFIFGVIFSLMMFAVGKGFRSFTCRFFKIEKWIKI
;
A
#
# COMPACT_ATOMS: atom_id res chain seq x y z
N ALA A 1 -2.36 -4.21 2.72
CA ALA A 1 -2.14 -3.03 1.88
C ALA A 1 -1.74 -3.43 0.45
N GLY A 2 -0.57 -4.06 0.23
CA GLY A 2 -0.04 -4.35 -1.11
C GLY A 2 -0.98 -5.13 -2.02
N PHE A 3 -1.64 -6.15 -1.51
CA PHE A 3 -2.63 -6.94 -2.25
C PHE A 3 -3.81 -6.08 -2.76
N VAL A 4 -4.37 -5.24 -1.90
CA VAL A 4 -5.49 -4.36 -2.27
C VAL A 4 -5.09 -3.35 -3.34
N ILE A 5 -3.90 -2.76 -3.20
CA ILE A 5 -3.39 -1.78 -4.16
C ILE A 5 -3.13 -2.39 -5.53
N PHE A 6 -2.58 -3.61 -5.55
CA PHE A 6 -2.41 -4.36 -6.78
C PHE A 6 -3.75 -4.53 -7.52
N LEU A 7 -4.80 -4.98 -6.82
CA LEU A 7 -6.12 -5.16 -7.42
C LEU A 7 -6.71 -3.85 -7.93
N ILE A 8 -6.65 -2.78 -7.12
CA ILE A 8 -7.18 -1.48 -7.54
C ILE A 8 -6.43 -0.98 -8.79
N TYR A 9 -5.10 -1.11 -8.85
CA TYR A 9 -4.32 -0.69 -10.01
C TYR A 9 -4.80 -1.33 -11.32
N HIS A 10 -5.06 -2.63 -11.30
CA HIS A 10 -5.49 -3.36 -12.49
C HIS A 10 -6.97 -3.18 -12.83
N LEU A 11 -7.82 -2.86 -11.86
CA LEU A 11 -9.28 -2.83 -12.04
C LEU A 11 -9.86 -1.42 -12.15
N VAL A 12 -9.19 -0.37 -11.64
CA VAL A 12 -9.80 0.97 -11.55
C VAL A 12 -10.11 1.55 -12.94
N ASN A 13 -9.17 1.54 -13.87
CA ASN A 13 -9.37 2.13 -15.20
C ASN A 13 -10.36 1.33 -16.05
N PRO A 14 -10.31 -0.02 -16.13
CA PRO A 14 -11.35 -0.82 -16.76
C PRO A 14 -12.74 -0.59 -16.16
N PHE A 15 -12.85 -0.47 -14.86
CA PHE A 15 -14.11 -0.19 -14.19
C PHE A 15 -14.65 1.20 -14.54
N VAL A 16 -13.81 2.24 -14.48
CA VAL A 16 -14.18 3.60 -14.84
C VAL A 16 -14.62 3.69 -16.31
N PHE A 17 -13.90 3.02 -17.21
CA PHE A 17 -14.25 2.93 -18.61
C PHE A 17 -15.66 2.36 -18.83
N LEU A 18 -15.99 1.25 -18.19
CA LEU A 18 -17.30 0.60 -18.32
C LEU A 18 -18.44 1.37 -17.65
N TRP A 19 -18.15 2.12 -16.60
CA TRP A 19 -19.16 2.82 -15.81
C TRP A 19 -19.43 4.23 -16.30
N LEU A 20 -18.38 5.00 -16.56
CA LEU A 20 -18.48 6.44 -16.88
C LEU A 20 -18.11 6.75 -18.33
N GLY A 21 -17.37 5.87 -19.00
CA GLY A 21 -16.88 6.07 -20.35
C GLY A 21 -15.40 6.47 -20.42
N GLU A 22 -14.90 6.58 -21.65
CA GLU A 22 -13.49 6.81 -21.95
C GLU A 22 -12.97 8.17 -21.45
N GLU A 23 -13.82 9.18 -21.44
CA GLU A 23 -13.47 10.55 -21.04
C GLU A 23 -13.06 10.67 -19.56
N TYR A 24 -13.48 9.72 -18.72
CA TYR A 24 -13.24 9.73 -17.28
C TYR A 24 -12.06 8.85 -16.84
N ILE A 25 -11.34 8.23 -17.78
CA ILE A 25 -10.18 7.42 -17.47
C ILE A 25 -9.10 8.29 -16.84
N LEU A 26 -8.63 7.89 -15.66
CA LEU A 26 -7.57 8.59 -14.96
C LEU A 26 -6.21 8.31 -15.63
N SER A 27 -5.37 9.33 -15.71
CA SER A 27 -3.99 9.13 -16.14
C SER A 27 -3.25 8.18 -15.19
N ASN A 28 -2.37 7.35 -15.71
CA ASN A 28 -1.60 6.40 -14.90
C ASN A 28 -0.85 7.09 -13.75
N THR A 29 -0.36 8.30 -13.96
CA THR A 29 0.33 9.08 -12.93
C THR A 29 -0.59 9.37 -11.75
N VAL A 30 -1.82 9.83 -12.00
CA VAL A 30 -2.82 10.10 -10.96
C VAL A 30 -3.18 8.83 -10.20
N VAL A 31 -3.44 7.73 -10.92
CA VAL A 31 -3.74 6.43 -10.31
C VAL A 31 -2.61 5.98 -9.38
N VAL A 32 -1.37 6.02 -9.85
CA VAL A 32 -0.19 5.61 -9.06
C VAL A 32 -0.05 6.47 -7.79
N ILE A 33 -0.23 7.79 -7.88
CA ILE A 33 -0.13 8.69 -6.71
C ILE A 33 -1.24 8.38 -5.69
N ILE A 34 -2.48 8.17 -6.14
CA ILE A 34 -3.61 7.79 -5.26
C ILE A 34 -3.33 6.46 -4.57
N LEU A 35 -2.83 5.47 -5.31
CA LEU A 35 -2.52 4.16 -4.78
C LEU A 35 -1.35 4.20 -3.79
N LEU A 36 -0.32 4.99 -4.08
CA LEU A 36 0.79 5.21 -3.17
C LEU A 36 0.31 5.82 -1.84
N ASN A 37 -0.53 6.86 -1.92
CA ASN A 37 -1.13 7.46 -0.72
C ASN A 37 -1.95 6.44 0.09
N THR A 38 -2.78 5.66 -0.59
CA THR A 38 -3.59 4.60 0.03
C THR A 38 -2.70 3.54 0.69
N TYR A 39 -1.63 3.12 0.02
CA TYR A 39 -0.63 2.19 0.58
C TYR A 39 0.00 2.71 1.85
N LEU A 40 0.47 3.94 1.82
CA LEU A 40 1.11 4.57 2.97
C LEU A 40 0.15 4.67 4.16
N ARG A 41 -1.11 5.05 3.92
CA ARG A 41 -2.14 5.16 4.97
C ARG A 41 -2.47 3.81 5.61
N ILE A 42 -2.75 2.79 4.82
CA ILE A 42 -3.07 1.45 5.32
C ILE A 42 -1.86 0.85 6.06
N SER A 43 -0.66 1.02 5.50
CA SER A 43 0.56 0.44 6.08
C SER A 43 1.01 1.10 7.39
N ASN A 44 0.62 2.35 7.65
CA ASN A 44 1.04 3.08 8.85
C ASN A 44 -0.08 3.24 9.90
N GLY A 45 -1.28 2.75 9.66
CA GLY A 45 -2.41 2.88 10.58
C GLY A 45 -2.13 2.32 11.98
N TYR A 46 -1.35 1.25 12.09
CA TYR A 46 -0.98 0.65 13.38
C TYR A 46 -0.07 1.55 14.24
N ASN A 47 0.74 2.42 13.64
CA ASN A 47 1.63 3.31 14.40
C ASN A 47 0.85 4.23 15.34
N ALA A 48 -0.29 4.75 14.89
CA ALA A 48 -1.17 5.58 15.71
C ALA A 48 -1.72 4.80 16.93
N SER A 49 -2.14 3.56 16.72
CA SER A 49 -2.65 2.70 17.81
C SER A 49 -1.58 2.45 18.88
N PHE A 50 -0.33 2.22 18.48
CA PHE A 50 0.77 2.08 19.43
C PHE A 50 1.10 3.37 20.16
N LEU A 51 1.11 4.53 19.48
CA LEU A 51 1.32 5.83 20.11
C LEU A 51 0.27 6.09 21.19
N PHE A 52 -1.00 5.83 20.91
CA PHE A 52 -2.08 5.95 21.88
C PHE A 52 -1.93 4.96 23.06
N GLY A 53 -1.59 3.70 22.76
CA GLY A 53 -1.37 2.69 23.80
C GLY A 53 -0.22 3.02 24.75
N TYR A 54 0.79 3.75 24.30
CA TYR A 54 1.89 4.24 25.15
C TYR A 54 1.62 5.61 25.78
N GLY A 55 0.45 6.20 25.58
CA GLY A 55 0.10 7.53 26.11
C GLY A 55 0.94 8.67 25.53
N LEU A 56 1.49 8.49 24.32
CA LEU A 56 2.38 9.46 23.67
C LEU A 56 1.56 10.49 22.89
N PHE A 57 0.92 11.42 23.63
CA PHE A 57 0.08 12.48 23.06
C PHE A 57 0.84 13.79 22.81
N TYR A 58 2.13 13.85 23.11
CA TYR A 58 2.95 15.07 23.03
C TYR A 58 3.27 15.51 21.60
N ASP A 59 2.84 14.74 20.61
CA ASP A 59 3.11 14.96 19.20
C ASP A 59 2.01 15.79 18.50
N THR A 60 1.43 16.75 19.24
CA THR A 60 0.33 17.59 18.75
C THR A 60 0.73 18.53 17.61
N TRP A 61 2.01 18.86 17.50
CA TRP A 61 2.55 19.68 16.42
C TRP A 61 2.62 18.92 15.07
N ALA A 62 2.76 17.59 15.11
CA ALA A 62 2.97 16.79 13.91
C ALA A 62 1.80 16.87 12.90
N PRO A 63 0.51 16.75 13.29
CA PRO A 63 -0.61 16.96 12.37
C PRO A 63 -0.66 18.37 11.79
N LEU A 64 -0.31 19.41 12.58
CA LEU A 64 -0.27 20.80 12.10
C LEU A 64 0.83 20.98 11.05
N THR A 65 2.00 20.43 11.32
CA THR A 65 3.14 20.45 10.37
C THR A 65 2.81 19.66 9.11
N GLU A 66 2.17 18.49 9.23
CA GLU A 66 1.69 17.70 8.09
C GLU A 66 0.76 18.54 7.21
N ALA A 67 -0.22 19.23 7.80
CA ALA A 67 -1.15 20.08 7.08
C ALA A 67 -0.43 21.26 6.40
N ALA A 68 0.49 21.94 7.09
CA ALA A 68 1.26 23.04 6.51
C ALA A 68 2.12 22.59 5.33
N ILE A 69 2.86 21.49 5.45
CA ILE A 69 3.65 20.91 4.38
C ILE A 69 2.76 20.54 3.19
N ASN A 70 1.61 19.91 3.46
CA ASN A 70 0.67 19.53 2.42
C ASN A 70 0.19 20.75 1.62
N ILE A 71 -0.25 21.81 2.31
CA ILE A 71 -0.74 23.02 1.64
C ILE A 71 0.35 23.65 0.77
N VAL A 72 1.56 23.82 1.32
CA VAL A 72 2.67 24.44 0.57
C VAL A 72 3.01 23.62 -0.69
N ILE A 73 3.18 22.31 -0.54
CA ILE A 73 3.52 21.45 -1.69
C ILE A 73 2.37 21.35 -2.67
N ALA A 74 1.12 21.27 -2.20
CA ALA A 74 -0.06 21.22 -3.07
C ALA A 74 -0.20 22.48 -3.92
N ILE A 75 0.08 23.66 -3.36
CA ILE A 75 0.04 24.92 -4.11
C ILE A 75 1.18 24.95 -5.14
N VAL A 76 2.42 24.69 -4.71
CA VAL A 76 3.60 24.75 -5.59
C VAL A 76 3.55 23.71 -6.70
N CYS A 77 3.35 22.43 -6.33
CA CYS A 77 3.29 21.36 -7.32
C CYS A 77 1.97 21.37 -8.13
N GLY A 78 0.89 21.80 -7.51
CA GLY A 78 -0.41 21.93 -8.18
C GLY A 78 -0.40 22.98 -9.30
N SER A 79 0.32 24.09 -9.14
CA SER A 79 0.49 25.09 -10.18
C SER A 79 1.31 24.59 -11.39
N ILE A 80 2.18 23.58 -11.19
CA ILE A 80 3.05 23.04 -12.26
C ILE A 80 2.41 21.80 -12.91
N TRP A 81 1.90 20.86 -12.09
CA TRP A 81 1.43 19.55 -12.55
C TRP A 81 -0.07 19.32 -12.36
N GLY A 82 -0.84 20.38 -12.06
CA GLY A 82 -2.30 20.28 -11.87
C GLY A 82 -2.68 19.28 -10.77
N LEU A 83 -3.66 18.43 -11.06
CA LEU A 83 -4.20 17.47 -10.10
C LEU A 83 -3.11 16.53 -9.52
N SER A 84 -2.18 16.05 -10.34
CA SER A 84 -1.09 15.20 -9.90
C SER A 84 -0.21 15.89 -8.85
N GLY A 85 0.06 17.18 -9.03
CA GLY A 85 0.83 17.99 -8.10
C GLY A 85 0.13 18.19 -6.75
N VAL A 86 -1.16 18.43 -6.75
CA VAL A 86 -1.95 18.54 -5.50
C VAL A 86 -1.92 17.22 -4.72
N LEU A 87 -2.10 16.10 -5.40
CA LEU A 87 -2.05 14.78 -4.78
C LEU A 87 -0.66 14.42 -4.23
N LEU A 88 0.42 14.87 -4.90
CA LEU A 88 1.79 14.72 -4.40
C LEU A 88 2.01 15.45 -3.08
N GLY A 89 1.39 16.61 -2.86
CA GLY A 89 1.45 17.32 -1.58
C GLY A 89 1.01 16.43 -0.42
N ASN A 90 -0.09 15.71 -0.60
CA ASN A 90 -0.60 14.78 0.40
C ASN A 90 0.35 13.58 0.63
N VAL A 91 0.91 13.01 -0.44
CA VAL A 91 1.86 11.89 -0.32
C VAL A 91 3.13 12.30 0.41
N ILE A 92 3.71 13.45 0.05
CA ILE A 92 4.99 13.91 0.62
C ILE A 92 4.81 14.29 2.10
N SER A 93 3.77 15.06 2.44
CA SER A 93 3.51 15.46 3.83
C SER A 93 3.28 14.22 4.72
N PHE A 94 2.46 13.27 4.25
CA PHE A 94 2.19 12.03 4.95
C PHE A 94 3.46 11.16 5.11
N LEU A 95 4.29 11.08 4.08
CA LEU A 95 5.53 10.33 4.12
C LEU A 95 6.49 10.91 5.16
N LEU A 96 6.68 12.22 5.17
CA LEU A 96 7.59 12.89 6.11
C LEU A 96 7.12 12.74 7.57
N ILE A 97 5.84 13.00 7.83
CA ILE A 97 5.33 13.03 9.20
C ILE A 97 4.88 11.65 9.68
N VAL A 98 4.01 10.98 8.92
CA VAL A 98 3.41 9.72 9.40
C VAL A 98 4.31 8.53 9.18
N CYS A 99 5.01 8.48 8.05
CA CYS A 99 5.86 7.32 7.74
C CYS A 99 7.26 7.42 8.34
N ILE A 100 7.82 8.62 8.50
CA ILE A 100 9.19 8.81 9.02
C ILE A 100 9.15 9.24 10.48
N TRP A 101 8.52 10.38 10.79
CA TRP A 101 8.56 10.95 12.13
C TRP A 101 7.84 10.09 13.18
N LYS A 102 6.58 9.69 12.95
CA LYS A 102 5.82 8.93 13.95
C LYS A 102 6.46 7.59 14.35
N PRO A 103 6.97 6.75 13.45
CA PRO A 103 7.70 5.55 13.85
C PRO A 103 8.99 5.87 14.61
N PHE A 104 9.75 6.89 14.16
CA PHE A 104 10.94 7.33 14.88
C PHE A 104 10.61 7.73 16.31
N PHE A 105 9.59 8.56 16.50
CA PHE A 105 9.12 9.02 17.80
C PHE A 105 8.63 7.87 18.69
N LEU A 106 7.87 6.93 18.12
CA LEU A 106 7.39 5.74 18.82
C LEU A 106 8.56 4.85 19.30
N TYR A 107 9.54 4.60 18.46
CA TYR A 107 10.70 3.79 18.82
C TYR A 107 11.58 4.50 19.87
N TRP A 108 11.76 5.81 19.73
CA TRP A 108 12.57 6.60 20.66
C TRP A 108 11.92 6.73 22.03
N LYS A 109 10.67 7.16 22.11
CA LYS A 109 9.97 7.46 23.38
C LYS A 109 9.21 6.25 23.94
N GLY A 110 8.56 5.46 23.08
CA GLY A 110 7.73 4.32 23.48
C GLY A 110 8.55 3.07 23.75
N PHE A 111 9.17 2.52 22.73
CA PHE A 111 9.91 1.26 22.84
C PHE A 111 11.31 1.40 23.45
N LYS A 112 11.88 2.60 23.49
CA LYS A 112 13.26 2.89 23.92
C LYS A 112 14.30 2.02 23.18
N LYS A 113 14.06 1.79 21.87
CA LYS A 113 14.87 0.96 20.99
C LYS A 113 15.23 1.72 19.71
N ARG A 114 16.26 1.26 19.01
CA ARG A 114 16.61 1.80 17.67
C ARG A 114 15.54 1.44 16.65
N SER A 115 15.14 2.38 15.81
CA SER A 115 14.17 2.18 14.72
C SER A 115 14.72 1.41 13.52
N THR A 116 16.00 1.04 13.52
CA THR A 116 16.68 0.38 12.39
C THR A 116 15.98 -0.91 11.97
N SER A 117 15.57 -1.73 12.95
CA SER A 117 14.86 -3.00 12.68
C SER A 117 13.49 -2.78 12.01
N TYR A 118 12.83 -1.68 12.31
CA TYR A 118 11.58 -1.27 11.66
C TYR A 118 11.79 -0.97 10.17
N TRP A 119 12.83 -0.19 9.84
CA TRP A 119 13.14 0.17 8.46
C TRP A 119 13.53 -1.03 7.61
N PHE A 120 14.35 -1.95 8.16
CA PHE A 120 14.67 -3.20 7.49
C PHE A 120 13.42 -4.05 7.19
N ASN A 121 12.47 -4.12 8.12
CA ASN A 121 11.23 -4.84 7.88
C ASN A 121 10.38 -4.18 6.78
N ILE A 122 10.28 -2.85 6.76
CA ILE A 122 9.59 -2.13 5.68
C ILE A 122 10.22 -2.46 4.32
N LEU A 123 11.53 -2.31 4.18
CA LEU A 123 12.24 -2.60 2.94
C LEU A 123 12.02 -4.06 2.48
N LYS A 124 12.06 -4.99 3.43
CA LYS A 124 11.79 -6.39 3.17
C LYS A 124 10.39 -6.62 2.59
N TYR A 125 9.34 -6.02 3.18
CA TYR A 125 7.97 -6.19 2.70
C TYR A 125 7.71 -5.45 1.39
N LEU A 126 8.37 -4.32 1.16
CA LEU A 126 8.34 -3.65 -0.14
C LEU A 126 9.02 -4.50 -1.23
N ALA A 127 10.14 -5.14 -0.91
CA ALA A 127 10.80 -6.06 -1.83
C ALA A 127 9.91 -7.27 -2.18
N ILE A 128 9.23 -7.87 -1.20
CA ILE A 128 8.26 -8.95 -1.44
C ILE A 128 7.14 -8.48 -2.37
N LEU A 129 6.59 -7.29 -2.14
CA LEU A 129 5.55 -6.73 -2.98
C LEU A 129 6.05 -6.52 -4.42
N ALA A 130 7.23 -5.92 -4.58
CA ALA A 130 7.83 -5.67 -5.88
C ALA A 130 8.10 -6.98 -6.66
N VAL A 131 8.66 -7.98 -6.00
CA VAL A 131 8.93 -9.30 -6.61
C VAL A 131 7.62 -10.00 -6.99
N SER A 132 6.61 -9.97 -6.10
CA SER A 132 5.30 -10.56 -6.41
C SER A 132 4.61 -9.87 -7.59
N TRP A 133 4.71 -8.54 -7.65
CA TRP A 133 4.16 -7.75 -8.75
C TRP A 133 4.86 -8.05 -10.08
N TYR A 134 6.20 -8.11 -10.06
CA TYR A 134 6.99 -8.47 -11.23
C TYR A 134 6.68 -9.89 -11.73
N SER A 135 6.58 -10.86 -10.81
CA SER A 135 6.19 -12.23 -11.14
C SER A 135 4.80 -12.30 -11.78
N PHE A 136 3.86 -11.49 -11.29
CA PHE A 136 2.53 -11.41 -11.90
C PHE A 136 2.58 -10.84 -13.31
N ILE A 137 3.33 -9.76 -13.57
CA ILE A 137 3.47 -9.16 -14.91
C ILE A 137 3.98 -10.20 -15.93
N LEU A 138 4.94 -11.05 -15.54
CA LEU A 138 5.43 -12.11 -16.41
C LEU A 138 4.36 -13.15 -16.76
N ILE A 139 3.49 -13.46 -15.79
CA ILE A 139 2.38 -14.41 -16.00
C ILE A 139 1.28 -13.76 -16.84
N ASP A 140 0.88 -12.53 -16.52
CA ASP A 140 -0.15 -11.79 -17.23
C ASP A 140 0.17 -11.70 -18.72
N LYS A 141 1.38 -11.29 -19.05
CA LYS A 141 1.84 -11.14 -20.45
C LYS A 141 1.81 -12.43 -21.26
N ASN A 142 2.00 -13.58 -20.62
CA ASN A 142 2.13 -14.87 -21.31
C ASN A 142 0.84 -15.70 -21.31
N PHE A 143 -0.05 -15.51 -20.33
CA PHE A 143 -1.17 -16.42 -20.10
C PHE A 143 -2.55 -15.75 -20.06
N ILE A 144 -2.64 -14.44 -19.86
CA ILE A 144 -3.94 -13.75 -19.74
C ILE A 144 -4.22 -12.98 -21.04
N THR A 145 -5.12 -13.53 -21.87
CA THR A 145 -5.57 -12.92 -23.12
C THR A 145 -6.89 -12.16 -22.98
N LEU A 146 -7.43 -12.06 -21.76
CA LEU A 146 -8.72 -11.45 -21.48
C LEU A 146 -8.61 -9.92 -21.46
N SER A 147 -9.44 -9.26 -22.27
CA SER A 147 -9.59 -7.79 -22.24
C SER A 147 -10.70 -7.38 -21.26
N PRO A 148 -10.37 -6.73 -20.16
CA PRO A 148 -11.36 -6.37 -19.11
C PRO A 148 -12.33 -5.27 -19.54
N ASN A 149 -12.05 -4.56 -20.65
CA ASN A 149 -12.81 -3.38 -21.10
C ASN A 149 -14.04 -3.73 -21.97
N GLN A 150 -14.30 -5.01 -22.26
CA GLN A 150 -15.40 -5.36 -23.18
C GLN A 150 -16.77 -5.31 -22.52
N ASN A 151 -16.91 -5.91 -21.34
CA ASN A 151 -18.18 -6.03 -20.61
C ASN A 151 -17.95 -6.21 -19.12
N TYR A 152 -18.96 -5.90 -18.29
CA TYR A 152 -18.91 -6.17 -16.84
C TYR A 152 -18.63 -7.63 -16.49
N LYS A 153 -19.14 -8.59 -17.27
CA LYS A 153 -18.86 -10.02 -17.07
C LYS A 153 -17.37 -10.33 -17.27
N SER A 154 -16.76 -9.77 -18.33
CA SER A 154 -15.33 -9.90 -18.60
C SER A 154 -14.48 -9.27 -17.49
N LEU A 155 -14.87 -8.10 -17.00
CA LEU A 155 -14.20 -7.43 -15.90
C LEU A 155 -14.25 -8.27 -14.61
N ILE A 156 -15.40 -8.83 -14.25
CA ILE A 156 -15.54 -9.68 -13.05
C ILE A 156 -14.68 -10.94 -13.21
N PHE A 157 -14.70 -11.58 -14.35
CA PHE A 157 -13.92 -12.80 -14.60
C PHE A 157 -12.42 -12.51 -14.54
N TYR A 158 -11.98 -11.41 -15.15
CA TYR A 158 -10.60 -10.93 -15.04
C TYR A 158 -10.22 -10.63 -13.58
N ALA A 159 -11.08 -9.94 -12.82
CA ALA A 159 -10.85 -9.64 -11.42
C ALA A 159 -10.67 -10.90 -10.57
N VAL A 160 -11.47 -11.94 -10.80
CA VAL A 160 -11.35 -13.23 -10.10
C VAL A 160 -10.02 -13.89 -10.42
N ILE A 161 -9.63 -13.93 -11.69
CA ILE A 161 -8.37 -14.55 -12.12
C ILE A 161 -7.16 -13.84 -11.51
N ILE A 162 -7.08 -12.52 -11.63
CA ILE A 162 -5.94 -11.77 -11.09
C ILE A 162 -5.88 -11.85 -9.56
N THR A 163 -7.04 -11.84 -8.89
CA THR A 163 -7.13 -12.00 -7.43
C THR A 163 -6.57 -13.34 -7.01
N PHE A 164 -6.93 -14.42 -7.69
CA PHE A 164 -6.46 -15.75 -7.38
C PHE A 164 -4.96 -15.91 -7.66
N ILE A 165 -4.50 -15.55 -8.85
CA ILE A 165 -3.08 -15.69 -9.24
C ILE A 165 -2.19 -14.85 -8.32
N PHE A 166 -2.48 -13.56 -8.20
CA PHE A 166 -1.66 -12.68 -7.35
C PHE A 166 -1.78 -13.06 -5.87
N GLY A 167 -2.97 -13.46 -5.42
CA GLY A 167 -3.20 -13.93 -4.06
C GLY A 167 -2.34 -15.13 -3.69
N VAL A 168 -2.22 -16.11 -4.58
CA VAL A 168 -1.36 -17.29 -4.39
C VAL A 168 0.11 -16.87 -4.34
N ILE A 169 0.59 -16.11 -5.34
CA ILE A 169 2.00 -15.67 -5.42
C ILE A 169 2.37 -14.86 -4.17
N PHE A 170 1.57 -13.86 -3.85
CA PHE A 170 1.81 -12.97 -2.71
C PHE A 170 1.77 -13.70 -1.37
N SER A 171 0.80 -14.61 -1.18
CA SER A 171 0.69 -15.42 0.03
C SER A 171 1.87 -16.37 0.22
N LEU A 172 2.33 -17.02 -0.86
CA LEU A 172 3.52 -17.88 -0.82
C LEU A 172 4.78 -17.09 -0.46
N MET A 173 5.00 -15.93 -1.08
CA MET A 173 6.12 -15.05 -0.78
C MET A 173 6.08 -14.54 0.67
N MET A 174 4.89 -14.12 1.14
CA MET A 174 4.70 -13.69 2.52
C MET A 174 4.91 -14.82 3.51
N PHE A 175 4.49 -16.03 3.20
CA PHE A 175 4.70 -17.21 4.04
C PHE A 175 6.19 -17.58 4.12
N ALA A 176 6.91 -17.54 2.99
CA ALA A 176 8.34 -17.87 2.94
C ALA A 176 9.20 -16.92 3.79
N VAL A 177 8.90 -15.61 3.73
CA VAL A 177 9.79 -14.55 4.25
C VAL A 177 9.22 -13.87 5.50
N GLY A 178 7.88 -13.78 5.64
CA GLY A 178 7.19 -13.04 6.68
C GLY A 178 6.93 -13.85 7.96
N LYS A 179 7.78 -13.72 8.98
CA LYS A 179 7.59 -14.42 10.28
C LYS A 179 6.20 -14.17 10.88
N GLY A 180 5.70 -12.94 10.85
CA GLY A 180 4.37 -12.58 11.38
C GLY A 180 3.23 -13.24 10.60
N PHE A 181 3.31 -13.27 9.28
CA PHE A 181 2.31 -13.92 8.42
C PHE A 181 2.30 -15.44 8.66
N ARG A 182 3.47 -16.05 8.75
CA ARG A 182 3.61 -17.47 9.09
C ARG A 182 2.99 -17.81 10.44
N SER A 183 3.31 -17.05 11.49
CA SER A 183 2.70 -17.24 12.83
C SER A 183 1.19 -17.10 12.79
N PHE A 184 0.66 -16.11 12.07
CA PHE A 184 -0.78 -15.92 11.92
C PHE A 184 -1.43 -17.11 11.23
N THR A 185 -0.87 -17.56 10.09
CA THR A 185 -1.40 -18.69 9.32
C THR A 185 -1.35 -19.98 10.13
N CYS A 186 -0.26 -20.25 10.84
CA CYS A 186 -0.13 -21.45 11.69
C CYS A 186 -1.16 -21.47 12.82
N ARG A 187 -1.43 -20.32 13.46
CA ARG A 187 -2.48 -20.20 14.48
C ARG A 187 -3.88 -20.38 13.91
N PHE A 188 -4.16 -19.74 12.76
CA PHE A 188 -5.46 -19.81 12.12
C PHE A 188 -5.83 -21.25 11.71
N PHE A 189 -4.90 -21.99 11.14
CA PHE A 189 -5.10 -23.38 10.71
C PHE A 189 -4.82 -24.41 11.82
N LYS A 190 -4.50 -24.01 13.05
CA LYS A 190 -4.12 -24.90 14.19
C LYS A 190 -2.97 -25.86 13.86
N ILE A 191 -2.06 -25.45 12.96
CA ILE A 191 -0.91 -26.26 12.51
C ILE A 191 0.31 -26.05 13.43
N GLU A 192 0.12 -25.45 14.61
CA GLU A 192 1.23 -25.15 15.56
C GLU A 192 2.06 -26.39 15.96
N LYS A 193 1.48 -27.58 15.85
CA LYS A 193 2.18 -28.84 16.19
C LYS A 193 3.30 -29.24 15.21
N TRP A 194 3.35 -28.67 13.99
CA TRP A 194 4.20 -29.13 12.90
C TRP A 194 5.35 -28.19 12.54
N ILE A 195 5.34 -26.98 13.03
CA ILE A 195 6.38 -25.99 12.70
C ILE A 195 7.00 -25.48 14.00
N LYS A 196 8.23 -25.95 14.29
CA LYS A 196 9.07 -25.35 15.33
C LYS A 196 9.38 -23.91 14.91
N ILE A 197 8.74 -22.94 15.55
CA ILE A 197 8.99 -21.49 15.39
C ILE A 197 10.04 -21.07 16.41
#